data_74513dec97a56136f24606cc87dc7f89
#
_entry.id   74513dec97a56136f24606cc87dc7f89
#
_cell.length_a   1.000
_cell.length_b   1.000
_cell.length_c   1.000
_cell.angle_alpha   90.00
_cell.angle_beta   90.00
_cell.angle_gamma   90.00
#
_symmetry.space_group_name_H-M   'P 1'
#
loop_
_entity.id
_entity.type
_entity.pdbx_description
1 polymer ?
#
loop_
_entity_poly.entity_id
_entity_poly.type
_entity_poly.pdbx_seq_one_letter_code
_entity_poly.pdbx_strand_id
1 'polypeptide(L)'
;MVEVARTKAGECEASSVDVRVEDVQARKGMGFKAGSFDTVVDTFGLCSYEDPVAALREMARVCKRGDERGRILLIEHGRSQSHAWLTNILDKHARPHAAKWGCYWNRDIVGIVKEAGLTIVQRHEFHFGTTQLIVAEST
;
A
#
# COMPACT_ATOMS: atom_id res chain seq x y z
N MET A 1 5.12 5.46 18.18
CA MET A 1 5.59 5.40 16.76
C MET A 1 5.65 6.80 16.13
N VAL A 2 4.61 7.62 16.20
CA VAL A 2 4.59 8.97 15.58
C VAL A 2 5.69 9.89 16.12
N GLU A 3 5.95 9.86 17.43
CA GLU A 3 7.03 10.62 18.08
C GLU A 3 8.40 10.29 17.49
N VAL A 4 8.70 8.98 17.36
CA VAL A 4 9.95 8.49 16.76
C VAL A 4 10.08 8.94 15.30
N ALA A 5 8.98 8.91 14.54
CA ALA A 5 8.98 9.37 13.16
C ALA A 5 9.27 10.89 13.07
N ARG A 6 8.68 11.70 13.96
CA ARG A 6 8.96 13.14 14.01
C ARG A 6 10.41 13.45 14.36
N THR A 7 10.99 12.74 15.33
CA THR A 7 12.40 12.89 15.69
C THR A 7 13.30 12.57 14.50
N LYS A 8 13.08 11.43 13.84
CA LYS A 8 13.86 11.05 12.65
C LYS A 8 13.66 12.00 11.48
N ALA A 9 12.45 12.54 11.28
CA ALA A 9 12.20 13.55 10.25
C ALA A 9 12.99 14.84 10.49
N GLY A 10 13.16 15.24 11.76
CA GLY A 10 13.99 16.39 12.12
C GLY A 10 15.50 16.17 11.94
N GLU A 11 15.95 14.91 11.87
CA GLU A 11 17.35 14.55 11.61
C GLU A 11 17.65 14.42 10.10
N CYS A 12 16.62 14.39 9.24
CA CYS A 12 16.79 14.32 7.79
C CYS A 12 17.17 15.68 7.22
N GLU A 13 18.15 15.68 6.31
CA GLU A 13 18.53 16.86 5.49
C GLU A 13 17.46 17.24 4.45
N ALA A 14 16.33 16.51 4.40
CA ALA A 14 15.22 16.81 3.52
C ALA A 14 14.58 18.17 3.85
N SER A 15 14.35 18.99 2.85
CA SER A 15 13.91 20.39 2.97
C SER A 15 12.57 20.60 3.69
N SER A 16 11.69 19.58 3.71
CA SER A 16 10.47 19.56 4.53
C SER A 16 9.92 18.14 4.69
N VAL A 17 9.72 17.68 5.92
CA VAL A 17 9.00 16.45 6.24
C VAL A 17 7.86 16.78 7.17
N ASP A 18 6.63 16.46 6.77
CA ASP A 18 5.43 16.62 7.59
C ASP A 18 4.95 15.25 8.09
N VAL A 19 4.92 15.05 9.40
CA VAL A 19 4.48 13.79 10.02
C VAL A 19 3.11 13.99 10.65
N ARG A 20 2.10 13.32 10.08
CA ARG A 20 0.70 13.38 10.51
C ARG A 20 0.17 12.01 10.91
N VAL A 21 -0.94 12.02 11.65
CA VAL A 21 -1.78 10.85 11.87
C VAL A 21 -3.03 11.05 11.04
N GLU A 22 -3.23 10.19 10.05
CA GLU A 22 -4.39 10.23 9.16
C GLU A 22 -4.97 8.80 9.02
N ASP A 23 -6.27 8.73 8.84
CA ASP A 23 -6.95 7.49 8.50
C ASP A 23 -7.21 7.47 6.99
N VAL A 24 -6.43 6.65 6.28
CA VAL A 24 -6.53 6.50 4.82
C VAL A 24 -7.88 5.91 4.38
N GLN A 25 -8.60 5.24 5.28
CA GLN A 25 -9.91 4.62 5.03
C GLN A 25 -11.08 5.48 5.52
N ALA A 26 -10.82 6.67 6.09
CA ALA A 26 -11.87 7.54 6.59
C ALA A 26 -12.84 7.93 5.46
N ARG A 27 -14.14 7.94 5.75
CA ARG A 27 -15.18 8.31 4.75
C ARG A 27 -14.99 9.69 4.11
N LYS A 28 -14.33 10.61 4.81
CA LYS A 28 -13.95 11.94 4.31
C LYS A 28 -12.61 11.95 3.58
N GLY A 29 -11.93 10.81 3.52
CA GLY A 29 -10.57 10.69 2.99
C GLY A 29 -9.49 11.31 3.87
N MET A 30 -8.24 11.21 3.45
CA MET A 30 -7.13 11.98 4.00
C MET A 30 -7.35 13.47 3.66
N GLY A 31 -7.01 14.37 4.55
CA GLY A 31 -7.27 15.81 4.40
C GLY A 31 -6.56 16.52 3.23
N PHE A 32 -6.11 15.80 2.21
CA PHE A 32 -5.41 16.31 1.04
C PHE A 32 -6.37 16.51 -0.15
N LYS A 33 -6.06 17.50 -1.00
CA LYS A 33 -6.77 17.70 -2.26
C LYS A 33 -6.47 16.56 -3.25
N ALA A 34 -7.40 16.30 -4.18
CA ALA A 34 -7.15 15.39 -5.28
C ALA A 34 -5.96 15.89 -6.13
N GLY A 35 -5.12 14.96 -6.59
CA GLY A 35 -3.97 15.28 -7.43
C GLY A 35 -2.87 16.11 -6.74
N SER A 36 -2.75 16.03 -5.40
CA SER A 36 -1.76 16.84 -4.66
C SER A 36 -0.34 16.29 -4.74
N PHE A 37 -0.18 15.00 -5.04
CA PHE A 37 1.12 14.33 -4.96
C PHE A 37 1.54 13.73 -6.29
N ASP A 38 2.81 13.91 -6.63
CA ASP A 38 3.44 13.25 -7.78
C ASP A 38 3.64 11.75 -7.52
N THR A 39 3.93 11.40 -6.27
CA THR A 39 4.17 10.01 -5.85
C THR A 39 3.51 9.75 -4.52
N VAL A 40 2.81 8.62 -4.43
CA VAL A 40 2.28 8.06 -3.18
C VAL A 40 2.97 6.73 -2.93
N VAL A 41 3.45 6.50 -1.71
CA VAL A 41 4.16 5.27 -1.33
C VAL A 41 3.43 4.58 -0.19
N ASP A 42 3.17 3.29 -0.33
CA ASP A 42 2.68 2.44 0.76
C ASP A 42 3.59 1.23 0.94
N THR A 43 3.95 0.95 2.19
CA THR A 43 4.82 -0.16 2.54
C THR A 43 4.19 -0.98 3.65
N PHE A 44 3.81 -2.22 3.32
CA PHE A 44 3.18 -3.19 4.24
C PHE A 44 1.91 -2.65 4.92
N GLY A 45 1.18 -1.75 4.23
CA GLY A 45 -0.09 -1.21 4.70
C GLY A 45 -1.28 -2.04 4.24
N LEU A 46 -1.33 -2.44 2.95
CA LEU A 46 -2.48 -3.15 2.37
C LEU A 46 -2.82 -4.46 3.09
N CYS A 47 -1.84 -5.13 3.68
CA CYS A 47 -2.09 -6.36 4.44
C CYS A 47 -2.83 -6.10 5.77
N SER A 48 -2.79 -4.87 6.29
CA SER A 48 -3.31 -4.49 7.61
C SER A 48 -4.58 -3.63 7.55
N TYR A 49 -4.87 -2.98 6.43
CA TYR A 49 -6.08 -2.18 6.28
C TYR A 49 -7.35 -3.04 6.38
N GLU A 50 -8.42 -2.51 6.94
CA GLU A 50 -9.73 -3.16 6.97
C GLU A 50 -10.31 -3.28 5.56
N ASP A 51 -10.31 -2.18 4.80
CA ASP A 51 -10.66 -2.12 3.37
C ASP A 51 -9.47 -1.60 2.54
N PRO A 52 -8.60 -2.50 2.04
CA PRO A 52 -7.43 -2.11 1.26
C PRO A 52 -7.78 -1.52 -0.10
N VAL A 53 -8.95 -1.86 -0.67
CA VAL A 53 -9.41 -1.30 -1.93
C VAL A 53 -9.80 0.17 -1.75
N ALA A 54 -10.53 0.49 -0.68
CA ALA A 54 -10.86 1.88 -0.34
C ALA A 54 -9.60 2.70 -0.05
N ALA A 55 -8.62 2.13 0.68
CA ALA A 55 -7.34 2.78 0.93
C ALA A 55 -6.60 3.12 -0.38
N LEU A 56 -6.51 2.16 -1.32
CA LEU A 56 -5.88 2.42 -2.61
C LEU A 56 -6.65 3.44 -3.46
N ARG A 57 -7.96 3.44 -3.43
CA ARG A 57 -8.77 4.46 -4.12
C ARG A 57 -8.50 5.85 -3.57
N GLU A 58 -8.30 5.97 -2.27
CA GLU A 58 -7.94 7.25 -1.64
C GLU A 58 -6.51 7.68 -2.00
N MET A 59 -5.54 6.75 -2.01
CA MET A 59 -4.20 7.01 -2.52
C MET A 59 -4.23 7.47 -3.98
N ALA A 60 -5.06 6.83 -4.81
CA ALA A 60 -5.28 7.20 -6.20
C ALA A 60 -5.92 8.59 -6.35
N ARG A 61 -6.83 8.96 -5.44
CA ARG A 61 -7.47 10.28 -5.46
C ARG A 61 -6.47 11.40 -5.21
N VAL A 62 -5.56 11.23 -4.28
CA VAL A 62 -4.58 12.25 -3.91
C VAL A 62 -3.36 12.28 -4.83
N CYS A 63 -3.11 11.19 -5.56
CA CYS A 63 -2.06 11.10 -6.56
C CYS A 63 -2.48 11.81 -7.85
N LYS A 64 -1.55 12.44 -8.55
CA LYS A 64 -1.78 13.02 -9.89
C LYS A 64 -2.20 11.94 -10.88
N ARG A 65 -2.93 12.35 -11.94
CA ARG A 65 -3.53 11.44 -12.92
C ARG A 65 -3.21 11.87 -14.36
N GLY A 66 -3.42 10.94 -15.27
CA GLY A 66 -3.31 11.20 -16.70
C GLY A 66 -1.94 11.74 -17.10
N ASP A 67 -1.93 12.86 -17.82
CA ASP A 67 -0.71 13.47 -18.38
C ASP A 67 0.30 13.93 -17.31
N GLU A 68 -0.14 14.17 -16.09
CA GLU A 68 0.74 14.53 -14.95
C GLU A 68 1.51 13.34 -14.38
N ARG A 69 1.18 12.09 -14.80
CA ARG A 69 1.90 10.85 -14.54
C ARG A 69 2.27 10.60 -13.07
N GLY A 70 1.33 10.80 -12.16
CA GLY A 70 1.52 10.43 -10.77
C GLY A 70 1.73 8.92 -10.60
N ARG A 71 2.54 8.52 -9.63
CA ARG A 71 2.90 7.12 -9.36
C ARG A 71 2.46 6.69 -7.98
N ILE A 72 1.95 5.46 -7.91
CA ILE A 72 1.69 4.78 -6.65
C ILE A 72 2.69 3.63 -6.54
N LEU A 73 3.55 3.69 -5.54
CA LEU A 73 4.60 2.70 -5.28
C LEU A 73 4.18 1.85 -4.08
N LEU A 74 4.11 0.54 -4.27
CA LEU A 74 3.69 -0.39 -3.25
C LEU A 74 4.80 -1.42 -3.00
N ILE A 75 5.11 -1.66 -1.73
CA ILE A 75 5.90 -2.82 -1.28
C ILE A 75 5.05 -3.57 -0.29
N GLU A 76 4.52 -4.74 -0.68
CA GLU A 76 3.48 -5.41 0.08
C GLU A 76 3.72 -6.90 0.27
N HIS A 77 3.23 -7.42 1.41
CA HIS A 77 3.05 -8.85 1.60
C HIS A 77 1.73 -9.32 0.99
N GLY A 78 1.76 -10.46 0.32
CA GLY A 78 0.57 -11.06 -0.23
C GLY A 78 0.76 -12.53 -0.58
N ARG A 79 -0.29 -13.13 -1.14
CA ARG A 79 -0.21 -14.49 -1.66
C ARG A 79 0.78 -14.58 -2.81
N SER A 80 1.45 -15.72 -2.91
CA SER A 80 2.29 -16.02 -4.06
C SER A 80 1.42 -16.24 -5.30
N GLN A 81 1.72 -15.56 -6.38
CA GLN A 81 1.07 -15.79 -7.68
C GLN A 81 1.72 -16.95 -8.43
N SER A 82 2.95 -17.32 -8.09
CA SER A 82 3.76 -18.32 -8.78
C SER A 82 3.83 -19.67 -8.05
N HIS A 83 3.50 -19.74 -6.74
CA HIS A 83 3.64 -20.94 -5.92
C HIS A 83 2.37 -21.24 -5.12
N ALA A 84 1.45 -22.02 -5.69
CA ALA A 84 0.17 -22.37 -5.06
C ALA A 84 0.33 -23.08 -3.71
N TRP A 85 1.34 -23.93 -3.55
CA TRP A 85 1.62 -24.62 -2.28
C TRP A 85 1.90 -23.63 -1.13
N LEU A 86 2.64 -22.53 -1.43
CA LEU A 86 2.96 -21.50 -0.45
C LEU A 86 1.70 -20.69 -0.10
N THR A 87 0.88 -20.34 -1.10
CA THR A 87 -0.41 -19.68 -0.87
C THR A 87 -1.31 -20.53 0.04
N ASN A 88 -1.37 -21.84 -0.15
CA ASN A 88 -2.15 -22.73 0.72
C ASN A 88 -1.66 -22.72 2.17
N ILE A 89 -0.34 -22.64 2.40
CA ILE A 89 0.23 -22.51 3.75
C ILE A 89 -0.14 -21.16 4.35
N LEU A 90 -0.02 -20.07 3.60
CA LEU A 90 -0.38 -18.72 4.05
C LEU A 90 -1.87 -18.64 4.42
N ASP A 91 -2.76 -19.22 3.59
CA ASP A 91 -4.20 -19.24 3.83
C ASP A 91 -4.56 -19.99 5.12
N LYS A 92 -3.94 -21.16 5.34
CA LYS A 92 -4.15 -21.97 6.54
C LYS A 92 -3.82 -21.21 7.84
N HIS A 93 -2.81 -20.35 7.80
CA HIS A 93 -2.30 -19.65 8.99
C HIS A 93 -2.67 -18.16 9.03
N ALA A 94 -3.43 -17.64 8.05
CA ALA A 94 -3.75 -16.22 7.93
C ALA A 94 -4.50 -15.66 9.14
N ARG A 95 -5.56 -16.36 9.60
CA ARG A 95 -6.38 -15.89 10.75
C ARG A 95 -5.59 -15.80 12.06
N PRO A 96 -4.84 -16.84 12.49
CA PRO A 96 -4.01 -16.75 13.70
C PRO A 96 -2.93 -15.66 13.58
N HIS A 97 -2.33 -15.49 12.38
CA HIS A 97 -1.36 -14.44 12.13
C HIS A 97 -1.99 -13.06 12.27
N ALA A 98 -3.13 -12.83 11.63
CA ALA A 98 -3.84 -11.54 11.69
C ALA A 98 -4.29 -11.20 13.12
N ALA A 99 -4.75 -12.18 13.90
CA ALA A 99 -5.12 -11.97 15.30
C ALA A 99 -3.93 -11.53 16.17
N LYS A 100 -2.72 -12.00 15.86
CA LYS A 100 -1.50 -11.68 16.62
C LYS A 100 -0.83 -10.39 16.13
N TRP A 101 -0.79 -10.16 14.83
CA TRP A 101 0.03 -9.12 14.21
C TRP A 101 -0.76 -8.04 13.46
N GLY A 102 -2.09 -8.19 13.34
CA GLY A 102 -2.95 -7.27 12.59
C GLY A 102 -2.73 -7.30 11.06
N CYS A 103 -2.07 -8.33 10.53
CA CYS A 103 -1.68 -8.42 9.13
C CYS A 103 -2.23 -9.70 8.48
N TYR A 104 -2.96 -9.57 7.38
CA TYR A 104 -3.40 -10.66 6.51
C TYR A 104 -2.39 -10.87 5.36
N TRP A 105 -1.36 -11.65 5.62
CA TRP A 105 -0.26 -11.91 4.68
C TRP A 105 -0.62 -12.69 3.41
N ASN A 106 -1.86 -13.18 3.33
CA ASN A 106 -2.39 -13.98 2.22
C ASN A 106 -3.28 -13.19 1.26
N ARG A 107 -3.30 -11.85 1.33
CA ARG A 107 -4.12 -11.03 0.45
C ARG A 107 -3.65 -11.12 -1.00
N ASP A 108 -4.60 -11.06 -1.93
CA ASP A 108 -4.31 -10.91 -3.36
C ASP A 108 -4.02 -9.45 -3.69
N ILE A 109 -2.78 -9.03 -3.52
CA ILE A 109 -2.37 -7.64 -3.73
C ILE A 109 -2.64 -7.20 -5.18
N VAL A 110 -2.37 -8.04 -6.16
CA VAL A 110 -2.63 -7.74 -7.58
C VAL A 110 -4.11 -7.55 -7.85
N GLY A 111 -4.95 -8.42 -7.27
CA GLY A 111 -6.41 -8.31 -7.36
C GLY A 111 -6.90 -7.00 -6.72
N ILE A 112 -6.42 -6.65 -5.54
CA ILE A 112 -6.76 -5.41 -4.83
C ILE A 112 -6.40 -4.16 -5.65
N VAL A 113 -5.20 -4.13 -6.26
CA VAL A 113 -4.77 -3.02 -7.13
C VAL A 113 -5.69 -2.85 -8.33
N LYS A 114 -6.05 -3.97 -8.99
CA LYS A 114 -6.98 -3.96 -10.13
C LYS A 114 -8.40 -3.53 -9.73
N GLU A 115 -8.90 -4.04 -8.60
CA GLU A 115 -10.23 -3.69 -8.07
C GLU A 115 -10.32 -2.21 -7.66
N ALA A 116 -9.21 -1.62 -7.23
CA ALA A 116 -9.13 -0.19 -6.97
C ALA A 116 -9.19 0.67 -8.26
N GLY A 117 -9.12 0.05 -9.45
CA GLY A 117 -9.13 0.73 -10.74
C GLY A 117 -7.78 1.26 -11.18
N LEU A 118 -6.69 0.69 -10.64
CA LEU A 118 -5.33 1.09 -10.98
C LEU A 118 -4.73 0.18 -12.05
N THR A 119 -3.90 0.77 -12.91
CA THR A 119 -3.10 0.05 -13.90
C THR A 119 -1.71 -0.25 -13.33
N ILE A 120 -1.32 -1.52 -13.30
CA ILE A 120 0.03 -1.94 -12.92
C ILE A 120 0.96 -1.70 -14.10
N VAL A 121 1.93 -0.80 -13.92
CA VAL A 121 2.95 -0.46 -14.95
C VAL A 121 4.17 -1.35 -14.82
N GLN A 122 4.57 -1.63 -13.57
CA GLN A 122 5.73 -2.46 -13.28
C GLN A 122 5.48 -3.30 -12.04
N ARG A 123 5.99 -4.55 -12.04
CA ARG A 123 5.89 -5.45 -10.91
C ARG A 123 7.13 -6.31 -10.79
N HIS A 124 7.63 -6.44 -9.56
CA HIS A 124 8.69 -7.38 -9.19
C HIS A 124 8.25 -8.21 -8.00
N GLU A 125 8.64 -9.47 -7.99
CA GLU A 125 8.34 -10.42 -6.93
C GLU A 125 9.63 -10.84 -6.22
N PHE A 126 9.54 -10.95 -4.90
CA PHE A 126 10.60 -11.45 -4.02
C PHE A 126 10.03 -12.54 -3.10
N HIS A 127 10.90 -13.28 -2.44
CA HIS A 127 10.53 -14.29 -1.44
C HIS A 127 9.45 -15.26 -1.97
N PHE A 128 9.73 -15.88 -3.14
CA PHE A 128 8.79 -16.80 -3.81
C PHE A 128 7.44 -16.16 -4.16
N GLY A 129 7.43 -14.87 -4.45
CA GLY A 129 6.24 -14.13 -4.86
C GLY A 129 5.36 -13.64 -3.69
N THR A 130 5.80 -13.79 -2.43
CA THR A 130 5.05 -13.29 -1.27
C THR A 130 5.33 -11.83 -0.92
N THR A 131 6.43 -11.26 -1.41
CA THR A 131 6.71 -9.83 -1.35
C THR A 131 6.65 -9.27 -2.75
N GLN A 132 5.88 -8.21 -2.94
CA GLN A 132 5.64 -7.62 -4.25
C GLN A 132 5.99 -6.14 -4.21
N LEU A 133 6.82 -5.70 -5.15
CA LEU A 133 7.03 -4.31 -5.47
C LEU A 133 6.20 -3.99 -6.71
N ILE A 134 5.29 -3.04 -6.59
CA ILE A 134 4.36 -2.66 -7.66
C ILE A 134 4.46 -1.16 -7.90
N VAL A 135 4.54 -0.78 -9.16
CA VAL A 135 4.34 0.59 -9.63
C VAL A 135 2.99 0.63 -10.33
N ALA A 136 2.08 1.45 -9.86
CA ALA A 136 0.75 1.60 -10.43
C ALA A 136 0.45 3.05 -10.76
N GLU A 137 -0.48 3.25 -11.70
CA GLU A 137 -1.00 4.54 -12.15
C GLU A 137 -2.52 4.56 -12.06
N SER A 138 -3.06 5.75 -11.81
CA SER A 138 -4.48 6.05 -11.99
C SER A 138 -4.69 6.60 -13.41
N THR A 139 -5.51 5.95 -14.19
CA THR A 139 -5.96 6.44 -15.50
C THR A 139 -6.99 7.56 -15.33
#